data_ce3a38e7c6f2835a3808b12b661390c8
#
_entry.id   ce3a38e7c6f2835a3808b12b661390c8
#
_cell.length_a   1.000
_cell.length_b   1.000
_cell.length_c   1.000
_cell.angle_alpha   90.00
_cell.angle_beta   90.00
_cell.angle_gamma   90.00
#
_symmetry.space_group_name_H-M   'P 1'
#
loop_
_entity.id
_entity.type
_entity.pdbx_description
1 polymer ?
#
loop_
_entity_poly.entity_id
_entity_poly.type
_entity_poly.pdbx_seq_one_letter_code
_entity_poly.pdbx_strand_id
1 'polypeptide(L)'
;LRSVDFEGVKMFKFQKEQEIANIAGIKVGGQPGELPTLLAGTIFYNKHEIVEDAAKGLFDRIAAEKLVNLQEVGSDMTGNPHMVHIFGTTQESITRYIDFIAEVSESPFLIDSPEGTVRAHASRYVSEIGLADRAVYNSINMSITTSEIEALAQSDIDSSIILGFNAMDSSLRGRMEMLETGAGLLEEGLLSIADRCGIVNKLIDPSITPMGNGAGIALRMTITAKAKWGYPTGSGIHNAPSAWNWLNRQKEKNPVLYKICDVGSTCLQQAAAGDFILYGPIEYAQYVFPMAAMSDIMIAEAVADLDIEPASRHPINLLV
;
A
#
# COMPACT_ATOMS: atom_id res chain seq x y z
N LEU A 1 -23.05 11.28 -33.75
CA LEU A 1 -23.34 10.42 -32.58
C LEU A 1 -23.87 11.36 -31.49
N ARG A 2 -25.14 11.20 -31.12
CA ARG A 2 -25.73 11.96 -30.01
C ARG A 2 -25.09 11.47 -28.73
N SER A 3 -24.53 12.37 -27.93
CA SER A 3 -24.06 12.10 -26.58
C SER A 3 -25.21 11.46 -25.79
N VAL A 4 -25.05 10.22 -25.38
CA VAL A 4 -25.94 9.59 -24.41
C VAL A 4 -25.59 10.18 -23.08
N ASP A 5 -26.45 11.04 -22.56
CA ASP A 5 -26.31 11.64 -21.23
C ASP A 5 -26.53 10.57 -20.17
N PHE A 6 -25.45 10.00 -19.64
CA PHE A 6 -25.48 9.06 -18.53
C PHE A 6 -25.44 9.83 -17.19
N GLU A 7 -26.46 10.61 -16.88
CA GLU A 7 -26.54 11.34 -15.59
C GLU A 7 -26.51 10.44 -14.35
N GLY A 8 -26.43 9.13 -14.50
CA GLY A 8 -26.48 8.16 -13.39
C GLY A 8 -25.22 7.33 -13.13
N VAL A 9 -24.17 7.38 -13.98
CA VAL A 9 -22.99 6.51 -13.81
C VAL A 9 -21.71 7.34 -13.80
N LYS A 10 -21.30 7.76 -12.61
CA LYS A 10 -19.99 8.41 -12.37
C LYS A 10 -19.03 7.46 -11.63
N MET A 11 -18.99 6.19 -11.99
CA MET A 11 -18.23 5.18 -11.26
C MET A 11 -16.70 5.34 -11.39
N PHE A 12 -16.23 5.94 -12.50
CA PHE A 12 -14.81 6.08 -12.79
C PHE A 12 -14.27 7.53 -12.65
N LYS A 13 -15.09 8.49 -12.20
CA LYS A 13 -14.63 9.86 -11.93
C LYS A 13 -15.24 10.37 -10.64
N PHE A 14 -14.39 10.68 -9.67
CA PHE A 14 -14.81 11.26 -8.41
C PHE A 14 -15.10 12.76 -8.58
N GLN A 15 -16.16 13.24 -7.92
CA GLN A 15 -16.47 14.69 -7.87
C GLN A 15 -15.55 15.43 -6.89
N LYS A 16 -15.14 14.75 -5.82
CA LYS A 16 -14.14 15.26 -4.89
C LYS A 16 -12.81 15.37 -5.62
N GLU A 17 -12.14 16.49 -5.50
CA GLU A 17 -10.76 16.65 -5.95
C GLU A 17 -9.90 15.54 -5.32
N GLN A 18 -9.12 14.85 -6.16
CA GLN A 18 -8.27 13.77 -5.71
C GLN A 18 -6.87 14.31 -5.46
N GLU A 19 -6.35 14.04 -4.28
CA GLU A 19 -4.99 14.41 -3.90
C GLU A 19 -3.97 13.47 -4.54
N ILE A 20 -2.80 14.03 -4.82
CA ILE A 20 -1.63 13.29 -5.32
C ILE A 20 -0.52 13.42 -4.27
N ALA A 21 -0.22 12.33 -3.59
CA ALA A 21 0.95 12.22 -2.73
C ALA A 21 2.22 12.15 -3.59
N ASN A 22 3.31 12.75 -3.11
CA ASN A 22 4.62 12.67 -3.76
C ASN A 22 5.65 12.13 -2.75
N ILE A 23 6.09 10.90 -2.98
CA ILE A 23 7.02 10.18 -2.10
C ILE A 23 8.33 9.99 -2.85
N ALA A 24 9.36 10.75 -2.51
CA ALA A 24 10.66 10.75 -3.20
C ALA A 24 10.54 10.81 -4.74
N GLY A 25 9.61 11.64 -5.26
CA GLY A 25 9.37 11.80 -6.70
C GLY A 25 8.35 10.84 -7.31
N ILE A 26 7.93 9.80 -6.60
CA ILE A 26 6.83 8.91 -7.02
C ILE A 26 5.49 9.54 -6.66
N LYS A 27 4.63 9.72 -7.67
CA LYS A 27 3.28 10.25 -7.51
C LYS A 27 2.28 9.12 -7.32
N VAL A 28 1.37 9.26 -6.34
CA VAL A 28 0.34 8.27 -5.98
C VAL A 28 -0.98 8.97 -5.72
N GLY A 29 -2.09 8.48 -6.28
CA GLY A 29 -3.41 9.08 -6.10
C GLY A 29 -4.00 9.58 -7.43
N GLY A 30 -4.70 10.71 -7.39
CA GLY A 30 -5.37 11.24 -8.58
C GLY A 30 -6.68 10.53 -8.91
N GLN A 31 -7.25 10.84 -10.06
CA GLN A 31 -8.44 10.15 -10.59
C GLN A 31 -8.07 8.72 -11.08
N PRO A 32 -9.02 7.76 -11.07
CA PRO A 32 -8.78 6.47 -11.69
C PRO A 32 -8.28 6.62 -13.13
N GLY A 33 -7.20 5.93 -13.50
CA GLY A 33 -6.58 5.98 -14.82
C GLY A 33 -5.66 7.19 -15.07
N GLU A 34 -5.52 8.11 -14.12
CA GLU A 34 -4.61 9.26 -14.22
C GLU A 34 -3.16 8.85 -13.93
N LEU A 35 -2.92 8.21 -12.80
CA LEU A 35 -1.61 7.72 -12.41
C LEU A 35 -1.60 6.18 -12.40
N PRO A 36 -0.46 5.54 -12.73
CA PRO A 36 -0.33 4.10 -12.60
C PRO A 36 -0.31 3.69 -11.13
N THR A 37 -0.86 2.52 -10.84
CA THR A 37 -0.92 1.96 -9.48
C THR A 37 0.49 1.74 -8.92
N LEU A 38 0.75 2.25 -7.70
CA LEU A 38 1.98 2.00 -6.96
C LEU A 38 1.96 0.59 -6.35
N LEU A 39 3.03 -0.16 -6.54
CA LEU A 39 3.15 -1.56 -6.09
C LEU A 39 4.23 -1.71 -5.03
N ALA A 40 3.89 -2.33 -3.89
CA ALA A 40 4.82 -2.54 -2.78
C ALA A 40 4.94 -4.02 -2.43
N GLY A 41 6.12 -4.60 -2.64
CA GLY A 41 6.44 -5.98 -2.29
C GLY A 41 7.10 -6.09 -0.93
N THR A 42 6.62 -7.01 -0.09
CA THR A 42 7.16 -7.24 1.24
C THR A 42 8.39 -8.12 1.20
N ILE A 43 9.47 -7.64 1.80
CA ILE A 43 10.73 -8.38 1.99
C ILE A 43 11.02 -8.56 3.49
N PHE A 44 11.78 -9.59 3.86
CA PHE A 44 12.14 -9.96 5.24
C PHE A 44 10.95 -10.35 6.14
N TYR A 45 9.82 -10.72 5.55
CA TYR A 45 8.62 -11.13 6.27
C TYR A 45 8.84 -12.43 7.08
N ASN A 46 7.93 -12.72 7.99
CA ASN A 46 8.04 -13.90 8.86
C ASN A 46 8.16 -15.20 8.04
N LYS A 47 9.22 -15.98 8.32
CA LYS A 47 9.61 -17.21 7.59
C LYS A 47 10.01 -16.98 6.13
N HIS A 48 10.43 -15.78 5.76
CA HIS A 48 11.04 -15.55 4.46
C HIS A 48 12.31 -16.39 4.33
N GLU A 49 12.45 -17.16 3.25
CA GLU A 49 13.53 -18.15 3.09
C GLU A 49 14.93 -17.53 3.10
N ILE A 50 15.04 -16.25 2.73
CA ILE A 50 16.33 -15.52 2.75
C ILE A 50 16.71 -15.03 4.16
N VAL A 51 15.83 -15.10 5.17
CA VAL A 51 16.10 -14.62 6.52
C VAL A 51 16.67 -15.77 7.37
N GLU A 52 17.88 -15.58 7.87
CA GLU A 52 18.61 -16.53 8.70
C GLU A 52 18.30 -16.33 10.21
N ASP A 53 18.30 -15.05 10.65
CA ASP A 53 17.96 -14.67 12.04
C ASP A 53 17.13 -13.38 12.00
N ALA A 54 15.82 -13.52 12.16
CA ALA A 54 14.89 -12.38 12.09
C ALA A 54 15.07 -11.36 13.22
N ALA A 55 15.56 -11.80 14.40
CA ALA A 55 15.78 -10.88 15.53
C ALA A 55 17.03 -10.02 15.34
N LYS A 56 18.07 -10.60 14.76
CA LYS A 56 19.32 -9.90 14.45
C LYS A 56 19.33 -9.25 13.06
N GLY A 57 18.33 -9.52 12.23
CA GLY A 57 18.30 -9.03 10.86
C GLY A 57 19.40 -9.64 9.97
N LEU A 58 19.73 -10.94 10.19
CA LEU A 58 20.68 -11.65 9.35
C LEU A 58 19.95 -12.33 8.19
N PHE A 59 20.46 -12.19 6.97
CA PHE A 59 19.82 -12.66 5.76
C PHE A 59 20.84 -12.87 4.61
N ASP A 60 20.46 -13.64 3.62
CA ASP A 60 21.21 -13.78 2.36
C ASP A 60 21.08 -12.48 1.53
N ARG A 61 22.15 -11.67 1.54
CA ARG A 61 22.19 -10.38 0.82
C ARG A 61 22.07 -10.53 -0.68
N ILE A 62 22.66 -11.58 -1.26
CA ILE A 62 22.63 -11.80 -2.71
C ILE A 62 21.21 -12.16 -3.15
N ALA A 63 20.53 -13.01 -2.39
CA ALA A 63 19.14 -13.36 -2.66
C ALA A 63 18.21 -12.15 -2.47
N ALA A 64 18.42 -11.36 -1.43
CA ALA A 64 17.64 -10.14 -1.18
C ALA A 64 17.78 -9.11 -2.32
N GLU A 65 19.01 -8.83 -2.77
CA GLU A 65 19.27 -7.92 -3.89
C GLU A 65 18.58 -8.39 -5.19
N LYS A 66 18.61 -9.69 -5.47
CA LYS A 66 17.88 -10.25 -6.63
C LYS A 66 16.38 -10.01 -6.56
N LEU A 67 15.79 -10.07 -5.37
CA LEU A 67 14.36 -9.82 -5.18
C LEU A 67 14.01 -8.34 -5.35
N VAL A 68 14.83 -7.43 -4.85
CA VAL A 68 14.67 -5.98 -5.07
C VAL A 68 14.77 -5.68 -6.56
N ASN A 69 15.81 -6.18 -7.23
CA ASN A 69 16.00 -6.02 -8.68
C ASN A 69 14.84 -6.60 -9.50
N LEU A 70 14.24 -7.72 -9.07
CA LEU A 70 13.07 -8.30 -9.74
C LEU A 70 11.88 -7.32 -9.72
N GLN A 71 11.69 -6.60 -8.64
CA GLN A 71 10.65 -5.57 -8.52
C GLN A 71 10.97 -4.36 -9.40
N GLU A 72 12.21 -3.89 -9.43
CA GLU A 72 12.66 -2.80 -10.29
C GLU A 72 12.46 -3.13 -11.78
N VAL A 73 12.87 -4.33 -12.20
CA VAL A 73 12.63 -4.82 -13.57
C VAL A 73 11.15 -4.83 -13.92
N GLY A 74 10.29 -5.27 -13.00
CA GLY A 74 8.83 -5.21 -13.18
C GLY A 74 8.33 -3.79 -13.39
N SER A 75 8.82 -2.85 -12.59
CA SER A 75 8.50 -1.42 -12.71
C SER A 75 8.94 -0.82 -14.05
N ASP A 76 10.17 -1.08 -14.45
CA ASP A 76 10.71 -0.57 -15.72
C ASP A 76 9.97 -1.14 -16.93
N MET A 77 9.61 -2.40 -16.87
CA MET A 77 8.90 -3.10 -17.95
C MET A 77 7.46 -2.58 -18.12
N THR A 78 6.78 -2.20 -17.04
CA THR A 78 5.35 -1.90 -17.08
C THR A 78 5.02 -0.42 -16.92
N GLY A 79 5.91 0.36 -16.31
CA GLY A 79 5.66 1.76 -15.95
C GLY A 79 4.95 1.93 -14.61
N ASN A 80 4.49 0.86 -13.96
CA ASN A 80 3.98 0.92 -12.60
C ASN A 80 5.09 1.29 -11.63
N PRO A 81 4.97 2.35 -10.82
CA PRO A 81 5.96 2.68 -9.81
C PRO A 81 5.98 1.63 -8.71
N HIS A 82 7.11 1.53 -8.01
CA HIS A 82 7.26 0.58 -6.90
C HIS A 82 7.87 1.22 -5.66
N MET A 83 7.65 0.56 -4.52
CA MET A 83 8.36 0.78 -3.27
C MET A 83 8.65 -0.56 -2.60
N VAL A 84 9.67 -0.62 -1.75
CA VAL A 84 10.01 -1.84 -1.00
C VAL A 84 9.29 -1.82 0.34
N HIS A 85 8.53 -2.87 0.66
CA HIS A 85 7.88 -2.99 1.98
C HIS A 85 8.79 -3.78 2.92
N ILE A 86 9.51 -3.08 3.81
CA ILE A 86 10.47 -3.63 4.75
C ILE A 86 9.72 -4.07 6.02
N PHE A 87 9.78 -5.37 6.34
CA PHE A 87 9.21 -5.90 7.58
C PHE A 87 10.32 -6.28 8.56
N GLY A 88 10.31 -5.68 9.76
CA GLY A 88 11.29 -5.95 10.81
C GLY A 88 10.62 -6.26 12.15
N THR A 89 11.21 -7.16 12.95
CA THR A 89 10.64 -7.58 14.25
C THR A 89 11.33 -6.95 15.45
N THR A 90 12.53 -6.41 15.27
CA THR A 90 13.32 -5.75 16.30
C THR A 90 13.95 -4.47 15.78
N GLN A 91 14.44 -3.63 16.69
CA GLN A 91 15.17 -2.42 16.31
C GLN A 91 16.47 -2.75 15.54
N GLU A 92 17.18 -3.81 15.92
CA GLU A 92 18.38 -4.25 15.23
C GLU A 92 18.07 -4.74 13.82
N SER A 93 17.02 -5.55 13.65
CA SER A 93 16.65 -6.07 12.34
C SER A 93 16.14 -4.99 11.39
N ILE A 94 15.27 -4.09 11.85
CA ILE A 94 14.73 -3.03 10.97
C ILE A 94 15.83 -2.07 10.52
N THR A 95 16.79 -1.72 11.39
CA THR A 95 17.95 -0.90 11.04
C THR A 95 18.77 -1.55 9.93
N ARG A 96 19.17 -2.82 10.10
CA ARG A 96 19.96 -3.54 9.08
C ARG A 96 19.24 -3.68 7.74
N TYR A 97 17.92 -3.88 7.76
CA TYR A 97 17.12 -3.98 6.56
C TYR A 97 16.99 -2.64 5.83
N ILE A 98 16.82 -1.54 6.57
CA ILE A 98 16.83 -0.18 6.00
C ILE A 98 18.17 0.12 5.35
N ASP A 99 19.30 -0.13 6.04
CA ASP A 99 20.65 0.09 5.51
C ASP A 99 20.85 -0.67 4.21
N PHE A 100 20.47 -1.95 4.20
CA PHE A 100 20.60 -2.78 3.00
C PHE A 100 19.75 -2.25 1.83
N ILE A 101 18.48 -1.91 2.06
CA ILE A 101 17.63 -1.37 0.99
C ILE A 101 18.15 -0.03 0.49
N ALA A 102 18.65 0.83 1.37
CA ALA A 102 19.26 2.10 0.97
C ALA A 102 20.54 1.94 0.13
N GLU A 103 21.28 0.84 0.33
CA GLU A 103 22.49 0.51 -0.45
C GLU A 103 22.16 0.00 -1.86
N VAL A 104 21.07 -0.77 -2.01
CA VAL A 104 20.78 -1.50 -3.26
C VAL A 104 19.68 -0.87 -4.11
N SER A 105 18.91 0.10 -3.60
CA SER A 105 17.81 0.75 -4.33
C SER A 105 17.63 2.20 -3.92
N GLU A 106 17.28 3.04 -4.88
CA GLU A 106 16.89 4.44 -4.65
C GLU A 106 15.37 4.61 -4.45
N SER A 107 14.60 3.55 -4.56
CA SER A 107 13.14 3.58 -4.43
C SER A 107 12.68 3.92 -3.02
N PRO A 108 11.49 4.52 -2.84
CA PRO A 108 10.87 4.65 -1.53
C PRO A 108 10.66 3.29 -0.87
N PHE A 109 10.51 3.29 0.44
CA PHE A 109 10.25 2.08 1.20
C PHE A 109 9.27 2.31 2.35
N LEU A 110 8.47 1.28 2.64
CA LEU A 110 7.62 1.22 3.83
C LEU A 110 8.41 0.65 5.00
N ILE A 111 8.26 1.27 6.17
CA ILE A 111 8.78 0.78 7.44
C ILE A 111 7.64 0.07 8.16
N ASP A 112 7.71 -1.26 8.30
CA ASP A 112 6.67 -2.05 8.94
C ASP A 112 7.21 -2.92 10.08
N SER A 113 6.43 -2.96 11.16
CA SER A 113 6.65 -3.85 12.30
C SER A 113 5.34 -4.04 13.07
N PRO A 114 5.09 -5.23 13.66
CA PRO A 114 4.01 -5.41 14.61
C PRO A 114 4.22 -4.60 15.90
N GLU A 115 5.47 -4.24 16.21
CA GLU A 115 5.87 -3.56 17.45
C GLU A 115 6.01 -2.05 17.24
N GLY A 116 5.20 -1.25 17.94
CA GLY A 116 5.25 0.22 17.88
C GLY A 116 6.61 0.80 18.26
N THR A 117 7.31 0.18 19.21
CA THR A 117 8.66 0.59 19.62
C THR A 117 9.70 0.43 18.51
N VAL A 118 9.52 -0.56 17.63
CA VAL A 118 10.38 -0.79 16.46
C VAL A 118 10.10 0.27 15.40
N ARG A 119 8.83 0.55 15.11
CA ARG A 119 8.45 1.62 14.16
C ARG A 119 8.92 2.99 14.63
N ALA A 120 8.74 3.30 15.94
CA ALA A 120 9.23 4.55 16.54
C ALA A 120 10.77 4.69 16.48
N HIS A 121 11.50 3.59 16.66
CA HIS A 121 12.95 3.58 16.46
C HIS A 121 13.30 3.84 14.99
N ALA A 122 12.67 3.13 14.06
CA ALA A 122 12.94 3.25 12.64
C ALA A 122 12.65 4.67 12.11
N SER A 123 11.58 5.35 12.60
CA SER A 123 11.29 6.72 12.19
C SER A 123 12.37 7.72 12.58
N ARG A 124 12.95 7.58 13.78
CA ARG A 124 14.10 8.39 14.20
C ARG A 124 15.35 8.06 13.37
N TYR A 125 15.59 6.78 13.18
CA TYR A 125 16.77 6.30 12.45
C TYR A 125 16.82 6.83 11.02
N VAL A 126 15.73 6.75 10.26
CA VAL A 126 15.73 7.27 8.88
C VAL A 126 15.90 8.79 8.81
N SER A 127 15.44 9.54 9.82
CA SER A 127 15.70 10.97 9.94
C SER A 127 17.18 11.24 10.21
N GLU A 128 17.80 10.50 11.15
CA GLU A 128 19.23 10.64 11.49
C GLU A 128 20.16 10.37 10.30
N ILE A 129 19.80 9.41 9.44
CA ILE A 129 20.62 9.06 8.25
C ILE A 129 20.20 9.77 6.96
N GLY A 130 19.21 10.69 7.03
CA GLY A 130 18.76 11.49 5.88
C GLY A 130 17.95 10.74 4.83
N LEU A 131 17.20 9.72 5.23
CA LEU A 131 16.34 8.90 4.34
C LEU A 131 14.83 9.09 4.60
N ALA A 132 14.45 10.07 5.41
CA ALA A 132 13.05 10.26 5.79
C ALA A 132 12.12 10.57 4.61
N ASP A 133 12.61 11.27 3.59
CA ASP A 133 11.87 11.59 2.36
C ASP A 133 11.51 10.36 1.52
N ARG A 134 12.26 9.26 1.67
CA ARG A 134 11.99 7.96 1.03
C ARG A 134 11.17 7.02 1.89
N ALA A 135 11.01 7.31 3.18
CA ALA A 135 10.39 6.42 4.15
C ALA A 135 8.88 6.70 4.29
N VAL A 136 8.09 5.64 4.20
CA VAL A 136 6.65 5.68 4.50
C VAL A 136 6.40 4.90 5.80
N TYR A 137 5.82 5.56 6.80
CA TYR A 137 5.50 4.94 8.09
C TYR A 137 4.29 3.99 7.93
N ASN A 138 4.44 2.71 8.23
CA ASN A 138 3.36 1.73 8.19
C ASN A 138 3.15 1.10 9.58
N SER A 139 2.14 1.57 10.30
CA SER A 139 1.08 2.51 10.00
C SER A 139 0.64 3.29 11.24
N ILE A 140 0.02 4.45 11.01
CA ILE A 140 -0.83 5.10 12.01
C ILE A 140 -2.13 4.29 12.07
N ASN A 141 -2.42 3.66 13.22
CA ASN A 141 -3.54 2.73 13.40
C ASN A 141 -4.11 2.78 14.81
N MET A 142 -5.18 2.03 15.09
CA MET A 142 -5.88 2.05 16.40
C MET A 142 -5.03 1.66 17.60
N SER A 143 -3.88 1.02 17.40
CA SER A 143 -2.97 0.63 18.50
C SER A 143 -1.79 1.57 18.67
N ILE A 144 -1.77 2.72 17.94
CA ILE A 144 -0.69 3.69 18.04
C ILE A 144 -0.57 4.23 19.47
N THR A 145 0.65 4.28 19.96
CA THR A 145 0.95 4.74 21.33
C THR A 145 1.39 6.19 21.35
N THR A 146 1.28 6.86 22.50
CA THR A 146 1.78 8.23 22.67
C THR A 146 3.26 8.34 22.32
N SER A 147 4.08 7.35 22.69
CA SER A 147 5.51 7.34 22.35
C SER A 147 5.79 7.19 20.85
N GLU A 148 4.94 6.48 20.10
CA GLU A 148 5.04 6.43 18.63
C GLU A 148 4.67 7.76 18.01
N ILE A 149 3.59 8.40 18.48
CA ILE A 149 3.14 9.72 18.02
C ILE A 149 4.25 10.77 18.25
N GLU A 150 4.84 10.78 19.44
CA GLU A 150 5.96 11.67 19.76
C GLU A 150 7.20 11.43 18.88
N ALA A 151 7.53 10.15 18.66
CA ALA A 151 8.66 9.79 17.80
C ALA A 151 8.44 10.19 16.35
N LEU A 152 7.24 9.95 15.82
CA LEU A 152 6.88 10.29 14.45
C LEU A 152 6.81 11.82 14.26
N ALA A 153 6.21 12.55 15.22
CA ALA A 153 6.14 14.01 15.18
C ALA A 153 7.51 14.70 15.28
N GLN A 154 8.51 14.03 15.84
CA GLN A 154 9.90 14.52 15.93
C GLN A 154 10.79 14.04 14.78
N SER A 155 10.27 13.14 13.93
CA SER A 155 10.98 12.67 12.75
C SER A 155 10.73 13.59 11.55
N ASP A 156 11.54 13.43 10.51
CA ASP A 156 11.37 14.15 9.24
C ASP A 156 10.48 13.37 8.25
N ILE A 157 9.83 12.28 8.69
CA ILE A 157 8.91 11.52 7.84
C ILE A 157 7.64 12.34 7.59
N ASP A 158 7.30 12.52 6.32
CA ASP A 158 6.10 13.24 5.87
C ASP A 158 5.02 12.32 5.27
N SER A 159 5.28 11.04 5.16
CA SER A 159 4.45 10.06 4.45
C SER A 159 4.07 8.88 5.34
N SER A 160 2.78 8.53 5.39
CA SER A 160 2.30 7.41 6.22
C SER A 160 1.08 6.71 5.63
N ILE A 161 1.02 5.39 5.83
CA ILE A 161 -0.22 4.63 5.72
C ILE A 161 -1.06 4.90 6.97
N ILE A 162 -2.34 5.22 6.75
CA ILE A 162 -3.35 5.40 7.78
C ILE A 162 -4.31 4.21 7.70
N LEU A 163 -4.19 3.28 8.64
CA LEU A 163 -4.92 2.01 8.62
C LEU A 163 -6.29 2.15 9.29
N GLY A 164 -7.34 2.18 8.50
CA GLY A 164 -8.73 2.31 8.94
C GLY A 164 -9.30 1.05 9.58
N PHE A 165 -8.53 0.36 10.44
CA PHE A 165 -8.99 -0.82 11.16
C PHE A 165 -9.72 -0.43 12.44
N ASN A 166 -10.89 -1.05 12.68
CA ASN A 166 -11.63 -0.95 13.91
C ASN A 166 -11.97 -2.35 14.42
N ALA A 167 -11.38 -2.75 15.54
CA ALA A 167 -11.56 -4.09 16.11
C ALA A 167 -12.96 -4.32 16.68
N MET A 168 -13.68 -3.24 17.06
CA MET A 168 -15.01 -3.32 17.67
C MET A 168 -16.13 -3.23 16.63
N ASP A 169 -15.88 -2.58 15.49
CA ASP A 169 -16.84 -2.45 14.40
C ASP A 169 -16.12 -2.52 13.03
N SER A 170 -16.13 -3.70 12.41
CA SER A 170 -15.53 -3.93 11.09
C SER A 170 -16.38 -3.43 9.92
N SER A 171 -17.54 -2.82 10.18
CA SER A 171 -18.40 -2.24 9.15
C SER A 171 -17.72 -1.05 8.46
N LEU A 172 -18.26 -0.65 7.31
CA LEU A 172 -17.82 0.57 6.63
C LEU A 172 -17.87 1.78 7.57
N ARG A 173 -18.95 1.92 8.33
CA ARG A 173 -19.14 3.01 9.28
C ARG A 173 -18.06 3.00 10.36
N GLY A 174 -17.82 1.87 11.01
CA GLY A 174 -16.85 1.78 12.09
C GLY A 174 -15.41 2.10 11.63
N ARG A 175 -15.05 1.71 10.39
CA ARG A 175 -13.75 2.07 9.78
C ARG A 175 -13.63 3.56 9.50
N MET A 176 -14.71 4.19 9.00
CA MET A 176 -14.74 5.63 8.77
C MET A 176 -14.67 6.41 10.07
N GLU A 177 -15.42 6.01 11.09
CA GLU A 177 -15.38 6.63 12.43
C GLU A 177 -14.00 6.53 13.06
N MET A 178 -13.25 5.42 12.85
CA MET A 178 -11.87 5.29 13.30
C MET A 178 -10.97 6.36 12.67
N LEU A 179 -11.10 6.59 11.37
CA LEU A 179 -10.33 7.62 10.67
C LEU A 179 -10.68 9.04 11.13
N GLU A 180 -11.97 9.34 11.38
CA GLU A 180 -12.46 10.70 11.64
C GLU A 180 -12.45 11.09 13.11
N THR A 181 -12.85 10.17 14.00
CA THR A 181 -13.14 10.49 15.40
C THR A 181 -12.47 9.54 16.40
N GLY A 182 -11.74 8.51 15.91
CA GLY A 182 -11.16 7.48 16.78
C GLY A 182 -12.17 6.44 17.26
N ALA A 183 -13.43 6.51 16.80
CA ALA A 183 -14.52 5.56 17.10
C ALA A 183 -14.76 5.32 18.61
N GLY A 184 -14.41 6.27 19.47
CA GLY A 184 -14.46 6.15 20.94
C GLY A 184 -13.38 5.22 21.54
N LEU A 185 -12.43 4.75 20.71
CA LEU A 185 -11.29 3.92 21.14
C LEU A 185 -10.02 4.76 21.29
N LEU A 186 -9.93 5.86 20.54
CA LEU A 186 -8.89 6.88 20.64
C LEU A 186 -9.54 8.22 20.98
N GLU A 187 -8.75 9.16 21.52
CA GLU A 187 -9.22 10.50 21.86
C GLU A 187 -9.53 11.35 20.61
N GLU A 188 -8.91 11.03 19.48
CA GLU A 188 -9.08 11.69 18.20
C GLU A 188 -8.98 10.69 17.03
N GLY A 189 -9.44 11.11 15.83
CA GLY A 189 -9.36 10.29 14.62
C GLY A 189 -7.93 10.10 14.11
N LEU A 190 -7.68 8.99 13.41
CA LEU A 190 -6.35 8.70 12.86
C LEU A 190 -5.86 9.75 11.86
N LEU A 191 -6.77 10.42 11.13
CA LEU A 191 -6.41 11.54 10.25
C LEU A 191 -5.88 12.74 11.04
N SER A 192 -6.51 13.07 12.18
CA SER A 192 -6.06 14.14 13.08
C SER A 192 -4.71 13.81 13.72
N ILE A 193 -4.49 12.53 14.12
CA ILE A 193 -3.20 12.07 14.62
C ILE A 193 -2.12 12.23 13.54
N ALA A 194 -2.43 11.89 12.28
CA ALA A 194 -1.50 12.06 11.17
C ALA A 194 -1.12 13.53 10.95
N ASP A 195 -2.10 14.45 11.01
CA ASP A 195 -1.86 15.89 10.93
C ASP A 195 -0.94 16.38 12.06
N ARG A 196 -1.19 15.92 13.28
CA ARG A 196 -0.37 16.26 14.45
C ARG A 196 1.06 15.72 14.36
N CYS A 197 1.25 14.59 13.67
CA CYS A 197 2.58 14.04 13.40
C CYS A 197 3.29 14.71 12.21
N GLY A 198 2.68 15.70 11.54
CA GLY A 198 3.29 16.36 10.39
C GLY A 198 3.20 15.56 9.08
N ILE A 199 2.33 14.54 9.02
CA ILE A 199 2.17 13.72 7.82
C ILE A 199 1.42 14.51 6.74
N VAL A 200 2.10 14.79 5.64
CA VAL A 200 1.56 15.47 4.46
C VAL A 200 0.94 14.44 3.50
N ASN A 201 1.69 13.39 3.19
CA ASN A 201 1.29 12.34 2.27
C ASN A 201 0.54 11.23 3.01
N LYS A 202 -0.80 11.35 3.09
CA LYS A 202 -1.67 10.37 3.75
C LYS A 202 -2.14 9.32 2.76
N LEU A 203 -1.77 8.06 2.98
CA LEU A 203 -2.18 6.90 2.20
C LEU A 203 -3.21 6.10 3.01
N ILE A 204 -4.46 6.10 2.61
CA ILE A 204 -5.52 5.42 3.36
C ILE A 204 -5.52 3.93 3.05
N ASP A 205 -5.35 3.09 4.08
CA ASP A 205 -5.60 1.65 3.97
C ASP A 205 -6.96 1.31 4.60
N PRO A 206 -7.93 0.82 3.81
CA PRO A 206 -9.26 0.44 4.29
C PRO A 206 -9.25 -0.81 5.18
N SER A 207 -8.11 -1.40 5.47
CA SER A 207 -7.92 -2.63 6.25
C SER A 207 -8.59 -3.86 5.65
N ILE A 208 -7.83 -4.70 4.99
CA ILE A 208 -8.33 -5.97 4.46
C ILE A 208 -8.49 -6.99 5.57
N THR A 209 -9.66 -7.62 5.61
CA THR A 209 -9.96 -8.75 6.49
C THR A 209 -9.98 -10.07 5.69
N PRO A 210 -9.84 -11.24 6.35
CA PRO A 210 -9.93 -12.53 5.67
C PRO A 210 -11.22 -12.71 4.87
N MET A 211 -11.15 -13.47 3.79
CA MET A 211 -12.33 -13.90 3.02
C MET A 211 -13.39 -14.55 3.93
N GLY A 212 -14.64 -14.09 3.78
CA GLY A 212 -15.76 -14.49 4.64
C GLY A 212 -15.96 -13.62 5.89
N ASN A 213 -14.99 -12.77 6.23
CA ASN A 213 -15.06 -11.86 7.38
C ASN A 213 -15.13 -10.38 6.95
N GLY A 214 -15.78 -10.09 5.82
CA GLY A 214 -16.00 -8.72 5.36
C GLY A 214 -14.89 -8.16 4.45
N ALA A 215 -14.09 -8.99 3.79
CA ALA A 215 -13.05 -8.55 2.85
C ALA A 215 -13.60 -7.55 1.79
N GLY A 216 -14.80 -7.80 1.26
CA GLY A 216 -15.46 -6.90 0.30
C GLY A 216 -15.82 -5.51 0.86
N ILE A 217 -15.89 -5.34 2.19
CA ILE A 217 -16.11 -4.03 2.82
C ILE A 217 -14.92 -3.11 2.55
N ALA A 218 -13.70 -3.65 2.51
CA ALA A 218 -12.51 -2.86 2.22
C ALA A 218 -12.52 -2.30 0.79
N LEU A 219 -12.98 -3.06 -0.20
CA LEU A 219 -13.17 -2.55 -1.57
C LEU A 219 -14.17 -1.39 -1.60
N ARG A 220 -15.30 -1.55 -0.91
CA ARG A 220 -16.28 -0.47 -0.78
C ARG A 220 -15.70 0.73 -0.03
N MET A 221 -14.90 0.50 1.01
CA MET A 221 -14.23 1.56 1.77
C MET A 221 -13.22 2.33 0.91
N THR A 222 -12.49 1.66 0.00
CA THR A 222 -11.59 2.31 -0.96
C THR A 222 -12.34 3.38 -1.76
N ILE A 223 -13.45 3.01 -2.40
CA ILE A 223 -14.28 3.94 -3.17
C ILE A 223 -14.83 5.06 -2.27
N THR A 224 -15.28 4.71 -1.06
CA THR A 224 -15.87 5.68 -0.13
C THR A 224 -14.84 6.69 0.37
N ALA A 225 -13.62 6.25 0.68
CA ALA A 225 -12.53 7.11 1.13
C ALA A 225 -12.13 8.13 0.05
N LYS A 226 -11.96 7.67 -1.18
CA LYS A 226 -11.68 8.54 -2.32
C LYS A 226 -12.82 9.54 -2.57
N ALA A 227 -14.06 9.09 -2.53
CA ALA A 227 -15.21 9.96 -2.72
C ALA A 227 -15.38 11.01 -1.62
N LYS A 228 -14.96 10.70 -0.39
CA LYS A 228 -15.15 11.58 0.77
C LYS A 228 -13.97 12.52 1.01
N TRP A 229 -12.75 11.98 1.02
CA TRP A 229 -11.56 12.76 1.39
C TRP A 229 -10.68 13.10 0.18
N GLY A 230 -10.66 12.27 -0.84
CA GLY A 230 -9.79 12.44 -2.01
C GLY A 230 -8.37 11.93 -1.81
N TYR A 231 -8.03 11.36 -0.66
CA TYR A 231 -6.69 10.84 -0.40
C TYR A 231 -6.37 9.59 -1.22
N PRO A 232 -5.11 9.37 -1.60
CA PRO A 232 -4.67 8.11 -2.16
C PRO A 232 -5.08 6.94 -1.27
N THR A 233 -5.71 5.94 -1.86
CA THR A 233 -6.29 4.83 -1.10
C THR A 233 -5.92 3.50 -1.73
N GLY A 234 -5.48 2.54 -0.92
CA GLY A 234 -5.08 1.21 -1.36
C GLY A 234 -4.91 0.26 -0.19
N SER A 235 -4.51 -0.98 -0.41
CA SER A 235 -4.45 -1.95 0.68
C SER A 235 -3.51 -3.13 0.42
N GLY A 236 -3.28 -3.91 1.49
CA GLY A 236 -2.73 -5.26 1.40
C GLY A 236 -3.77 -6.28 0.93
N ILE A 237 -4.35 -6.09 -0.27
CA ILE A 237 -5.46 -6.91 -0.78
C ILE A 237 -5.16 -8.41 -0.77
N HIS A 238 -3.90 -8.81 -0.98
CA HIS A 238 -3.45 -10.19 -0.93
C HIS A 238 -3.78 -10.89 0.41
N ASN A 239 -3.96 -10.15 1.50
CA ASN A 239 -4.32 -10.69 2.80
C ASN A 239 -5.69 -11.39 2.79
N ALA A 240 -6.61 -11.00 1.91
CA ALA A 240 -7.91 -11.65 1.80
C ALA A 240 -7.80 -13.09 1.26
N PRO A 241 -7.23 -13.36 0.08
CA PRO A 241 -7.03 -14.71 -0.42
C PRO A 241 -6.02 -15.52 0.40
N SER A 242 -4.92 -14.92 0.88
CA SER A 242 -3.89 -15.63 1.65
C SER A 242 -4.39 -16.15 3.00
N ALA A 243 -5.39 -15.50 3.59
CA ALA A 243 -6.06 -15.95 4.81
C ALA A 243 -7.31 -16.82 4.56
N TRP A 244 -7.64 -17.12 3.28
CA TRP A 244 -8.80 -17.92 2.95
C TRP A 244 -8.53 -19.41 3.13
N ASN A 245 -9.12 -20.01 4.17
CA ASN A 245 -8.92 -21.41 4.54
C ASN A 245 -9.15 -22.42 3.40
N TRP A 246 -10.15 -22.17 2.53
CA TRP A 246 -10.40 -23.02 1.37
C TRP A 246 -9.20 -23.01 0.41
N LEU A 247 -8.69 -21.84 0.09
CA LEU A 247 -7.57 -21.66 -0.83
C LEU A 247 -6.28 -22.22 -0.24
N ASN A 248 -6.04 -22.02 1.07
CA ASN A 248 -4.88 -22.57 1.77
C ASN A 248 -4.84 -24.10 1.72
N ARG A 249 -5.99 -24.77 1.82
CA ARG A 249 -6.08 -26.25 1.65
C ARG A 249 -5.78 -26.70 0.21
N GLN A 250 -5.87 -25.82 -0.77
CA GLN A 250 -5.52 -26.13 -2.17
C GLN A 250 -4.04 -25.85 -2.46
N LYS A 251 -3.34 -25.06 -1.64
CA LYS A 251 -1.99 -24.56 -1.93
C LYS A 251 -0.98 -25.66 -2.26
N GLU A 252 -0.99 -26.78 -1.53
CA GLU A 252 -0.11 -27.92 -1.79
C GLU A 252 -0.49 -28.70 -3.04
N LYS A 253 -1.79 -28.84 -3.30
CA LYS A 253 -2.32 -29.63 -4.42
C LYS A 253 -2.30 -28.86 -5.74
N ASN A 254 -2.50 -27.57 -5.66
CA ASN A 254 -2.58 -26.67 -6.82
C ASN A 254 -1.98 -25.29 -6.47
N PRO A 255 -0.66 -25.17 -6.42
CA PRO A 255 0.01 -23.91 -6.09
C PRO A 255 -0.28 -22.81 -7.13
N VAL A 256 -0.57 -23.18 -8.38
CA VAL A 256 -0.94 -22.23 -9.43
C VAL A 256 -2.28 -21.57 -9.12
N LEU A 257 -3.28 -22.33 -8.67
CA LEU A 257 -4.57 -21.77 -8.24
C LEU A 257 -4.40 -20.76 -7.10
N TYR A 258 -3.57 -21.10 -6.10
CA TYR A 258 -3.28 -20.19 -5.01
C TYR A 258 -2.69 -18.87 -5.52
N LYS A 259 -1.66 -18.96 -6.36
CA LYS A 259 -0.98 -17.78 -6.93
C LYS A 259 -1.92 -16.93 -7.79
N ILE A 260 -2.76 -17.54 -8.63
CA ILE A 260 -3.72 -16.81 -9.46
C ILE A 260 -4.73 -16.04 -8.59
N CYS A 261 -5.26 -16.65 -7.53
CA CYS A 261 -6.18 -15.96 -6.63
C CYS A 261 -5.50 -14.81 -5.86
N ASP A 262 -4.27 -15.03 -5.42
CA ASP A 262 -3.49 -14.04 -4.69
C ASP A 262 -3.16 -12.83 -5.60
N VAL A 263 -2.47 -13.07 -6.70
CA VAL A 263 -2.10 -12.02 -7.68
C VAL A 263 -3.33 -11.37 -8.31
N GLY A 264 -4.35 -12.17 -8.66
CA GLY A 264 -5.60 -11.66 -9.26
C GLY A 264 -6.40 -10.73 -8.34
N SER A 265 -6.19 -10.80 -7.01
CA SER A 265 -6.82 -9.85 -6.07
C SER A 265 -6.39 -8.40 -6.32
N THR A 266 -5.20 -8.18 -6.90
CA THR A 266 -4.69 -6.87 -7.34
C THR A 266 -5.70 -6.16 -8.25
N CYS A 267 -6.24 -6.86 -9.26
CA CYS A 267 -7.23 -6.28 -10.18
C CYS A 267 -8.51 -5.83 -9.46
N LEU A 268 -8.94 -6.53 -8.41
CA LEU A 268 -10.11 -6.14 -7.62
C LEU A 268 -9.87 -4.84 -6.87
N GLN A 269 -8.68 -4.64 -6.32
CA GLN A 269 -8.32 -3.40 -5.64
C GLN A 269 -8.26 -2.22 -6.62
N GLN A 270 -7.65 -2.41 -7.80
CA GLN A 270 -7.60 -1.40 -8.85
C GLN A 270 -9.00 -1.06 -9.40
N ALA A 271 -9.85 -2.07 -9.65
CA ALA A 271 -11.25 -1.87 -10.06
C ALA A 271 -12.09 -1.12 -9.01
N ALA A 272 -11.69 -1.19 -7.73
CA ALA A 272 -12.24 -0.37 -6.66
C ALA A 272 -11.56 1.00 -6.53
N ALA A 273 -10.84 1.47 -7.55
CA ALA A 273 -10.10 2.72 -7.59
C ALA A 273 -8.93 2.79 -6.58
N GLY A 274 -8.25 1.67 -6.33
CA GLY A 274 -7.06 1.63 -5.49
C GLY A 274 -5.85 2.23 -6.19
N ASP A 275 -5.16 3.15 -5.52
CA ASP A 275 -4.00 3.89 -6.03
C ASP A 275 -2.67 3.21 -5.69
N PHE A 276 -2.65 2.37 -4.66
CA PHE A 276 -1.49 1.59 -4.26
C PHE A 276 -1.89 0.19 -3.79
N ILE A 277 -0.97 -0.76 -3.90
CA ILE A 277 -1.19 -2.15 -3.49
C ILE A 277 0.05 -2.68 -2.78
N LEU A 278 -0.13 -3.13 -1.53
CA LEU A 278 0.83 -3.97 -0.83
C LEU A 278 0.54 -5.41 -1.27
N TYR A 279 1.33 -5.93 -2.22
CA TYR A 279 0.99 -7.20 -2.87
C TYR A 279 1.54 -8.44 -2.17
N GLY A 280 2.12 -8.26 -0.96
CA GLY A 280 2.69 -9.35 -0.17
C GLY A 280 4.08 -9.76 -0.64
N PRO A 281 4.40 -11.05 -0.75
CA PRO A 281 5.76 -11.51 -1.03
C PRO A 281 6.37 -10.87 -2.27
N ILE A 282 7.54 -10.25 -2.11
CA ILE A 282 8.24 -9.54 -3.20
C ILE A 282 8.55 -10.45 -4.40
N GLU A 283 8.66 -11.77 -4.19
CA GLU A 283 8.84 -12.78 -5.22
C GLU A 283 7.72 -12.82 -6.26
N TYR A 284 6.56 -12.25 -5.92
CA TYR A 284 5.42 -12.19 -6.84
C TYR A 284 5.49 -11.03 -7.83
N ALA A 285 6.50 -10.16 -7.73
CA ALA A 285 6.68 -9.00 -8.62
C ALA A 285 6.48 -9.36 -10.10
N GLN A 286 7.13 -10.43 -10.58
CA GLN A 286 7.04 -10.87 -11.98
C GLN A 286 5.60 -11.19 -12.47
N TYR A 287 4.65 -11.40 -11.57
CA TYR A 287 3.24 -11.67 -11.88
C TYR A 287 2.35 -10.47 -11.61
N VAL A 288 2.66 -9.73 -10.53
CA VAL A 288 1.84 -8.60 -10.07
C VAL A 288 1.99 -7.41 -11.02
N PHE A 289 3.20 -7.08 -11.45
CA PHE A 289 3.42 -5.92 -12.33
C PHE A 289 2.67 -6.03 -13.66
N PRO A 290 2.78 -7.14 -14.43
CA PRO A 290 1.97 -7.29 -15.66
C PRO A 290 0.46 -7.30 -15.41
N MET A 291 0.00 -7.88 -14.28
CA MET A 291 -1.41 -7.91 -13.92
C MET A 291 -1.93 -6.51 -13.59
N ALA A 292 -1.15 -5.73 -12.82
CA ALA A 292 -1.49 -4.35 -12.50
C ALA A 292 -1.49 -3.46 -13.74
N ALA A 293 -0.50 -3.60 -14.61
CA ALA A 293 -0.43 -2.87 -15.87
C ALA A 293 -1.65 -3.12 -16.76
N MET A 294 -2.07 -4.38 -16.89
CA MET A 294 -3.29 -4.73 -17.63
C MET A 294 -4.52 -4.03 -17.06
N SER A 295 -4.68 -4.01 -15.73
CA SER A 295 -5.80 -3.34 -15.08
C SER A 295 -5.74 -1.82 -15.26
N ASP A 296 -4.57 -1.21 -15.10
CA ASP A 296 -4.37 0.23 -15.29
C ASP A 296 -4.71 0.65 -16.73
N ILE A 297 -4.29 -0.13 -17.74
CA ILE A 297 -4.64 0.12 -19.15
C ILE A 297 -6.16 0.09 -19.33
N MET A 298 -6.84 -0.95 -18.85
CA MET A 298 -8.29 -1.07 -18.98
C MET A 298 -9.05 0.06 -18.27
N ILE A 299 -8.56 0.51 -17.11
CA ILE A 299 -9.14 1.64 -16.38
C ILE A 299 -8.91 2.95 -17.14
N ALA A 300 -7.70 3.20 -17.68
CA ALA A 300 -7.40 4.38 -18.47
C ALA A 300 -8.27 4.44 -19.75
N GLU A 301 -8.48 3.31 -20.43
CA GLU A 301 -9.42 3.23 -21.56
C GLU A 301 -10.87 3.53 -21.14
N ALA A 302 -11.29 3.06 -19.96
CA ALA A 302 -12.65 3.27 -19.45
C ALA A 302 -12.95 4.74 -19.08
N VAL A 303 -11.92 5.56 -18.87
CA VAL A 303 -12.07 6.99 -18.50
C VAL A 303 -11.67 7.96 -19.63
N ALA A 304 -11.33 7.47 -20.79
CA ALA A 304 -10.80 8.27 -21.90
C ALA A 304 -11.74 9.40 -22.38
N ASP A 305 -13.06 9.27 -22.13
CA ASP A 305 -14.08 10.29 -22.44
C ASP A 305 -14.47 11.17 -21.23
N LEU A 306 -13.76 11.04 -20.11
CA LEU A 306 -14.05 11.75 -18.86
C LEU A 306 -13.08 12.90 -18.56
N ASP A 307 -12.30 13.37 -19.54
CA ASP A 307 -11.25 14.39 -19.36
C ASP A 307 -10.24 14.00 -18.26
N ILE A 308 -9.79 12.75 -18.28
CA ILE A 308 -8.71 12.24 -17.43
C ILE A 308 -7.59 11.80 -18.37
N GLU A 309 -6.42 12.41 -18.24
CA GLU A 309 -5.26 12.11 -19.07
C GLU A 309 -4.26 11.26 -18.30
N PRO A 310 -3.92 10.07 -18.82
CA PRO A 310 -2.90 9.22 -18.19
C PRO A 310 -1.52 9.89 -18.18
N ALA A 311 -0.81 9.77 -17.06
CA ALA A 311 0.56 10.28 -16.93
C ALA A 311 1.50 9.67 -17.99
N SER A 312 2.59 10.36 -18.32
CA SER A 312 3.52 9.94 -19.40
C SER A 312 4.09 8.52 -19.23
N ARG A 313 4.35 8.09 -18.00
CA ARG A 313 4.81 6.72 -17.68
C ARG A 313 3.67 5.74 -17.36
N HIS A 314 2.42 6.11 -17.64
CA HIS A 314 1.31 5.19 -17.45
C HIS A 314 1.43 3.98 -18.40
N PRO A 315 1.11 2.73 -17.96
CA PRO A 315 1.20 1.53 -18.81
C PRO A 315 0.54 1.64 -20.18
N ILE A 316 -0.58 2.36 -20.31
CA ILE A 316 -1.24 2.58 -21.60
C ILE A 316 -0.35 3.30 -22.61
N ASN A 317 0.53 4.20 -22.16
CA ASN A 317 1.44 4.93 -23.04
C ASN A 317 2.73 4.17 -23.35
N LEU A 318 3.02 3.08 -22.63
CA LEU A 318 4.24 2.30 -22.78
C LEU A 318 4.01 0.96 -23.49
N LEU A 319 2.82 0.38 -23.31
CA LEU A 319 2.55 -1.01 -23.68
C LEU A 319 1.49 -1.15 -24.79
N VAL A 320 0.73 -0.08 -25.10
CA VAL A 320 -0.30 -0.03 -26.13
C VAL A 320 0.02 1.05 -27.14
#